data_84b9c0ae3417c251e5cff81b09098ed5
#
_entry.id   84b9c0ae3417c251e5cff81b09098ed5
#
_cell.length_a   1.000
_cell.length_b   1.000
_cell.length_c   1.000
_cell.angle_alpha   90.00
_cell.angle_beta   90.00
_cell.angle_gamma   90.00
#
_symmetry.space_group_name_H-M   'P 1'
#
loop_
_entity.id
_entity.type
_entity.pdbx_description
1 polymer ?
#
loop_
_entity_poly.entity_id
_entity_poly.type
_entity_poly.pdbx_seq_one_letter_code
_entity_poly.pdbx_strand_id
1 'polypeptide(L)'
;MAYILTRDRPQNSDEEWRDGWSAYCAYLESVKGQLPNSAYDLATVPWHYDFSDHRSPHDGWLESLIIREPASGARKEIRSAEIVAWLFAAYHDGHIELKYSNVQSYSLASGVTDGSGHGAWLYDEISLSERGRVLHEVEWSRGGLWLIECGDIAYEWVPLESAQTAI
;
A
#
# COMPACT_ATOMS: atom_id res chain seq x y z
N MET A 1 -12.10 -9.78 -5.75
CA MET A 1 -13.22 -8.84 -6.07
C MET A 1 -12.84 -7.52 -5.46
N ALA A 2 -12.67 -6.49 -6.27
CA ALA A 2 -12.32 -5.16 -5.77
C ALA A 2 -13.51 -4.49 -5.13
N TYR A 3 -13.30 -3.76 -4.05
CA TYR A 3 -14.32 -3.00 -3.31
C TYR A 3 -14.24 -1.50 -3.62
N ILE A 4 -13.02 -0.94 -3.55
CA ILE A 4 -12.76 0.48 -3.74
C ILE A 4 -11.86 0.77 -4.94
N LEU A 5 -11.13 -0.23 -5.46
CA LEU A 5 -10.31 -0.08 -6.65
C LEU A 5 -11.16 0.19 -7.89
N THR A 6 -10.73 1.14 -8.72
CA THR A 6 -11.52 1.64 -9.85
C THR A 6 -11.47 0.76 -11.09
N ARG A 7 -10.41 -0.06 -11.22
CA ARG A 7 -10.19 -0.91 -12.41
C ARG A 7 -11.33 -1.87 -12.74
N ASP A 8 -12.03 -2.34 -11.70
CA ASP A 8 -13.12 -3.32 -11.84
C ASP A 8 -14.50 -2.68 -11.68
N ARG A 9 -14.56 -1.38 -11.43
CA ARG A 9 -15.80 -0.63 -11.23
C ARG A 9 -15.70 0.74 -11.87
N PRO A 10 -16.61 1.10 -12.79
CA PRO A 10 -16.77 2.49 -13.16
C PRO A 10 -17.32 3.24 -11.93
N GLN A 11 -16.55 4.16 -11.41
CA GLN A 11 -17.00 5.04 -10.33
C GLN A 11 -17.75 6.21 -10.94
N ASN A 12 -19.05 6.13 -10.95
CA ASN A 12 -19.89 7.13 -11.58
C ASN A 12 -20.69 7.96 -10.57
N SER A 13 -20.65 7.60 -9.27
CA SER A 13 -21.38 8.34 -8.23
C SER A 13 -20.80 8.17 -6.83
N ASP A 14 -21.08 9.16 -5.98
CA ASP A 14 -20.75 9.10 -4.54
C ASP A 14 -21.45 7.95 -3.81
N GLU A 15 -22.58 7.47 -4.34
CA GLU A 15 -23.32 6.33 -3.79
C GLU A 15 -22.55 5.03 -4.01
N GLU A 16 -22.07 4.80 -5.23
CA GLU A 16 -21.26 3.60 -5.56
C GLU A 16 -19.98 3.56 -4.76
N TRP A 17 -19.35 4.72 -4.51
CA TRP A 17 -18.18 4.81 -3.63
C TRP A 17 -18.53 4.39 -2.21
N ARG A 18 -19.61 4.95 -1.63
CA ARG A 18 -20.05 4.62 -0.27
C ARG A 18 -20.40 3.14 -0.10
N ASP A 19 -21.06 2.56 -1.10
CA ASP A 19 -21.43 1.14 -1.09
C ASP A 19 -20.18 0.25 -1.14
N GLY A 20 -19.21 0.58 -1.99
CA GLY A 20 -17.94 -0.12 -2.06
C GLY A 20 -17.14 -0.04 -0.77
N TRP A 21 -17.06 1.16 -0.18
CA TRP A 21 -16.42 1.37 1.11
C TRP A 21 -17.09 0.56 2.23
N SER A 22 -18.43 0.61 2.29
CA SER A 22 -19.18 -0.17 3.27
C SER A 22 -18.96 -1.68 3.13
N ALA A 23 -18.93 -2.17 1.88
CA ALA A 23 -18.63 -3.58 1.59
C ALA A 23 -17.20 -3.95 1.97
N TYR A 24 -16.23 -3.07 1.74
CA TYR A 24 -14.84 -3.29 2.14
C TYR A 24 -14.69 -3.35 3.66
N CYS A 25 -15.31 -2.45 4.40
CA CYS A 25 -15.30 -2.48 5.86
C CYS A 25 -15.91 -3.79 6.40
N ALA A 26 -17.03 -4.24 5.84
CA ALA A 26 -17.65 -5.51 6.21
C ALA A 26 -16.75 -6.72 5.89
N TYR A 27 -16.07 -6.68 4.76
CA TYR A 27 -15.08 -7.70 4.40
C TYR A 27 -13.92 -7.73 5.40
N LEU A 28 -13.31 -6.58 5.72
CA LEU A 28 -12.20 -6.52 6.68
C LEU A 28 -12.60 -7.09 8.05
N GLU A 29 -13.80 -6.77 8.54
CA GLU A 29 -14.29 -7.36 9.79
C GLU A 29 -14.44 -8.89 9.69
N SER A 30 -14.86 -9.40 8.53
CA SER A 30 -15.02 -10.84 8.29
C SER A 30 -13.69 -11.62 8.28
N VAL A 31 -12.58 -10.96 7.94
CA VAL A 31 -11.23 -11.56 7.88
C VAL A 31 -10.35 -11.17 9.06
N LYS A 32 -10.89 -10.46 10.03
CA LYS A 32 -10.21 -10.12 11.28
C LYS A 32 -9.68 -11.39 11.95
N GLY A 33 -8.38 -11.38 12.29
CA GLY A 33 -7.72 -12.56 12.86
C GLY A 33 -7.19 -13.55 11.82
N GLN A 34 -7.50 -13.37 10.53
CA GLN A 34 -6.86 -14.10 9.45
C GLN A 34 -5.71 -13.28 8.82
N LEU A 35 -5.82 -11.96 8.85
CA LEU A 35 -4.71 -11.04 8.52
C LEU A 35 -3.76 -10.91 9.72
N PRO A 36 -2.46 -10.69 9.50
CA PRO A 36 -1.55 -10.21 10.54
C PRO A 36 -2.03 -8.88 11.14
N ASN A 37 -1.74 -8.65 12.43
CA ASN A 37 -2.23 -7.46 13.12
C ASN A 37 -1.81 -6.16 12.43
N SER A 38 -0.54 -6.05 11.99
CA SER A 38 -0.01 -4.87 11.31
C SER A 38 -0.73 -4.58 9.98
N ALA A 39 -0.98 -5.60 9.17
CA ALA A 39 -1.74 -5.46 7.93
C ALA A 39 -3.21 -5.10 8.20
N TYR A 40 -3.83 -5.73 9.20
CA TYR A 40 -5.21 -5.42 9.59
C TYR A 40 -5.33 -4.00 10.14
N ASP A 41 -4.41 -3.60 11.02
CA ASP A 41 -4.40 -2.26 11.60
C ASP A 41 -4.23 -1.20 10.52
N LEU A 42 -3.32 -1.42 9.56
CA LEU A 42 -3.15 -0.51 8.41
C LEU A 42 -4.43 -0.42 7.57
N ALA A 43 -5.08 -1.55 7.28
CA ALA A 43 -6.32 -1.57 6.48
C ALA A 43 -7.51 -0.91 7.17
N THR A 44 -7.52 -0.83 8.51
CA THR A 44 -8.69 -0.37 9.29
C THR A 44 -8.47 0.96 9.99
N VAL A 45 -7.24 1.46 10.04
CA VAL A 45 -6.95 2.74 10.70
C VAL A 45 -7.65 3.89 9.96
N PRO A 46 -8.38 4.79 10.66
CA PRO A 46 -9.21 5.79 10.01
C PRO A 46 -8.46 6.74 9.07
N TRP A 47 -7.22 7.11 9.39
CA TRP A 47 -6.44 8.04 8.60
C TRP A 47 -5.97 7.47 7.26
N HIS A 48 -5.92 6.15 7.07
CA HIS A 48 -5.43 5.55 5.82
C HIS A 48 -6.27 6.01 4.62
N TYR A 49 -7.56 6.00 4.76
CA TYR A 49 -8.52 6.39 3.71
C TYR A 49 -9.15 7.77 3.95
N ASP A 50 -8.64 8.53 4.92
CA ASP A 50 -8.92 9.94 5.06
C ASP A 50 -7.91 10.76 4.25
N PHE A 51 -8.29 11.14 3.05
CA PHE A 51 -7.39 11.84 2.11
C PHE A 51 -7.02 13.26 2.57
N SER A 52 -7.59 13.76 3.65
CA SER A 52 -7.17 14.98 4.33
C SER A 52 -6.11 14.74 5.42
N ASP A 53 -5.86 13.51 5.80
CA ASP A 53 -4.81 13.16 6.76
C ASP A 53 -3.46 13.07 6.05
N HIS A 54 -2.44 13.72 6.62
CA HIS A 54 -1.09 13.78 6.05
C HIS A 54 -0.38 12.43 5.97
N ARG A 55 -0.85 11.45 6.74
CA ARG A 55 -0.30 10.08 6.79
C ARG A 55 -0.92 9.16 5.74
N SER A 56 -2.01 9.59 5.09
CA SER A 56 -2.64 8.81 4.03
C SER A 56 -1.70 8.66 2.83
N PRO A 57 -1.59 7.48 2.20
CA PRO A 57 -0.80 7.32 0.99
C PRO A 57 -1.42 7.98 -0.24
N HIS A 58 -2.72 8.34 -0.20
CA HIS A 58 -3.41 8.99 -1.32
C HIS A 58 -2.69 10.25 -1.78
N ASP A 59 -2.54 10.42 -3.08
CA ASP A 59 -1.77 11.49 -3.73
C ASP A 59 -0.26 11.51 -3.41
N GLY A 60 0.24 10.56 -2.63
CA GLY A 60 1.67 10.35 -2.46
C GLY A 60 2.32 9.79 -3.74
N TRP A 61 3.59 10.02 -3.92
CA TRP A 61 4.34 9.50 -5.07
C TRP A 61 5.56 8.68 -4.66
N LEU A 62 5.91 7.72 -5.50
CA LEU A 62 7.02 6.82 -5.24
C LEU A 62 8.36 7.54 -5.42
N GLU A 63 9.19 7.60 -4.37
CA GLU A 63 10.56 8.06 -4.46
C GLU A 63 11.56 6.91 -4.62
N SER A 64 11.34 5.81 -3.90
CA SER A 64 12.18 4.63 -4.05
C SER A 64 11.44 3.33 -3.80
N LEU A 65 11.90 2.28 -4.45
CA LEU A 65 11.43 0.92 -4.27
C LEU A 65 12.65 0.01 -4.21
N ILE A 66 12.75 -0.76 -3.12
CA ILE A 66 13.87 -1.67 -2.90
C ILE A 66 13.31 -3.08 -2.75
N ILE A 67 13.81 -4.00 -3.57
CA ILE A 67 13.52 -5.42 -3.45
C ILE A 67 14.80 -6.11 -2.97
N ARG A 68 14.68 -6.91 -1.93
CA ARG A 68 15.78 -7.64 -1.32
C ARG A 68 15.41 -9.09 -1.11
N GLU A 69 16.40 -9.95 -1.17
CA GLU A 69 16.29 -11.36 -0.81
C GLU A 69 17.35 -11.71 0.26
N PRO A 70 17.20 -11.22 1.49
CA PRO A 70 18.18 -11.46 2.54
C PRO A 70 18.29 -12.94 2.86
N ALA A 71 19.53 -13.40 2.97
CA ALA A 71 19.83 -14.77 3.38
C ALA A 71 19.91 -14.87 4.91
N SER A 72 19.28 -15.88 5.48
CA SER A 72 19.26 -16.20 6.90
C SER A 72 19.59 -17.66 7.16
N GLY A 73 19.51 -18.11 8.40
CA GLY A 73 19.90 -19.45 8.82
C GLY A 73 21.41 -19.54 9.12
N ALA A 74 21.81 -20.62 9.79
CA ALA A 74 23.18 -20.83 10.23
C ALA A 74 24.20 -20.91 9.07
N ARG A 75 23.76 -21.37 7.90
CA ARG A 75 24.56 -21.52 6.67
C ARG A 75 24.13 -20.56 5.57
N LYS A 76 23.29 -19.55 5.88
CA LYS A 76 22.68 -18.63 4.90
C LYS A 76 21.85 -19.32 3.81
N GLU A 77 21.25 -20.45 4.15
CA GLU A 77 20.47 -21.30 3.24
C GLU A 77 19.02 -20.86 3.08
N ILE A 78 18.49 -20.04 4.00
CA ILE A 78 17.10 -19.55 3.97
C ILE A 78 17.05 -18.22 3.24
N ARG A 79 16.15 -18.11 2.27
CA ARG A 79 15.86 -16.86 1.56
C ARG A 79 14.43 -16.41 1.82
N SER A 80 14.25 -15.11 1.98
CA SER A 80 12.93 -14.47 2.12
C SER A 80 12.96 -13.16 1.37
N ALA A 81 12.02 -12.94 0.47
CA ALA A 81 11.93 -11.67 -0.24
C ALA A 81 11.28 -10.60 0.63
N GLU A 82 11.81 -9.39 0.54
CA GLU A 82 11.29 -8.16 1.15
C GLU A 82 11.13 -7.09 0.09
N ILE A 83 10.11 -6.26 0.22
CA ILE A 83 9.94 -5.04 -0.57
C ILE A 83 9.81 -3.87 0.39
N VAL A 84 10.52 -2.78 0.12
CA VAL A 84 10.37 -1.51 0.84
C VAL A 84 10.02 -0.44 -0.18
N ALA A 85 8.84 0.14 -0.05
CA ALA A 85 8.40 1.29 -0.82
C ALA A 85 8.52 2.54 0.05
N TRP A 86 9.16 3.58 -0.49
CA TRP A 86 9.33 4.87 0.14
C TRP A 86 8.57 5.90 -0.69
N LEU A 87 7.52 6.48 -0.08
CA LEU A 87 6.65 7.43 -0.74
C LEU A 87 6.89 8.82 -0.17
N PHE A 88 6.90 9.83 -1.02
CA PHE A 88 6.77 11.21 -0.60
C PHE A 88 5.29 11.54 -0.45
N ALA A 89 4.88 11.96 0.75
CA ALA A 89 3.46 12.15 1.06
C ALA A 89 2.86 13.38 0.37
N ALA A 90 1.56 13.36 0.16
CA ALA A 90 0.82 14.36 -0.62
C ALA A 90 1.02 15.80 -0.14
N TYR A 91 1.16 16.02 1.16
CA TYR A 91 1.34 17.35 1.76
C TYR A 91 2.80 17.82 1.84
N HIS A 92 3.73 17.01 1.35
CA HIS A 92 5.16 17.32 1.29
C HIS A 92 5.82 17.60 2.63
N ASP A 93 5.29 17.05 3.70
CA ASP A 93 5.77 17.24 5.08
C ASP A 93 6.30 15.95 5.73
N GLY A 94 6.29 14.85 4.99
CA GLY A 94 6.83 13.58 5.46
C GLY A 94 6.92 12.54 4.37
N HIS A 95 7.43 11.39 4.78
CA HIS A 95 7.51 10.19 3.96
C HIS A 95 6.72 9.06 4.60
N ILE A 96 6.27 8.15 3.76
CA ILE A 96 5.65 6.90 4.15
C ILE A 96 6.58 5.77 3.76
N GLU A 97 6.98 4.95 4.73
CA GLU A 97 7.63 3.68 4.47
C GLU A 97 6.60 2.56 4.56
N LEU A 98 6.47 1.78 3.49
CA LEU A 98 5.73 0.52 3.48
C LEU A 98 6.73 -0.63 3.34
N LYS A 99 6.77 -1.50 4.32
CA LYS A 99 7.64 -2.68 4.32
C LYS A 99 6.80 -3.95 4.21
N TYR A 100 7.00 -4.66 3.12
CA TYR A 100 6.41 -5.96 2.87
C TYR A 100 7.41 -7.05 3.23
N SER A 101 7.03 -7.94 4.12
CA SER A 101 7.88 -9.04 4.58
C SER A 101 7.37 -10.39 4.09
N ASN A 102 8.29 -11.33 3.90
CA ASN A 102 7.97 -12.66 3.42
C ASN A 102 7.12 -12.61 2.13
N VAL A 103 7.61 -11.85 1.15
CA VAL A 103 6.93 -11.66 -0.14
C VAL A 103 6.94 -12.95 -0.94
N GLN A 104 5.77 -13.36 -1.41
CA GLN A 104 5.59 -14.61 -2.17
C GLN A 104 5.54 -14.35 -3.68
N SER A 105 4.88 -13.26 -4.06
CA SER A 105 4.81 -12.83 -5.45
C SER A 105 4.56 -11.33 -5.52
N TYR A 106 4.96 -10.71 -6.62
CA TYR A 106 4.68 -9.31 -6.88
C TYR A 106 4.61 -9.01 -8.37
N SER A 107 3.80 -8.04 -8.71
CA SER A 107 3.72 -7.42 -10.04
C SER A 107 3.64 -5.91 -9.84
N LEU A 108 4.58 -5.16 -10.42
CA LEU A 108 4.78 -3.73 -10.16
C LEU A 108 4.77 -2.99 -11.49
N ALA A 109 3.59 -2.72 -12.02
CA ALA A 109 3.43 -2.02 -13.28
C ALA A 109 3.29 -0.50 -13.06
N SER A 110 4.05 0.30 -13.79
CA SER A 110 3.95 1.76 -13.74
C SER A 110 2.80 2.36 -14.57
N GLY A 111 2.24 1.57 -15.49
CA GLY A 111 1.17 2.01 -16.40
C GLY A 111 1.72 2.63 -17.68
N VAL A 112 2.01 3.93 -17.68
CA VAL A 112 2.55 4.62 -18.86
C VAL A 112 4.06 4.44 -19.02
N THR A 113 4.54 4.55 -20.26
CA THR A 113 5.94 4.30 -20.63
C THR A 113 6.67 5.57 -21.11
N ASP A 114 6.21 6.73 -20.68
CA ASP A 114 6.77 8.05 -21.09
C ASP A 114 7.92 8.54 -20.18
N GLY A 115 8.35 7.71 -19.22
CA GLY A 115 9.41 8.04 -18.27
C GLY A 115 8.96 8.89 -17.08
N SER A 116 7.67 9.17 -16.92
CA SER A 116 7.13 10.02 -15.85
C SER A 116 6.78 9.25 -14.56
N GLY A 117 7.18 7.99 -14.47
CA GLY A 117 6.96 7.15 -13.29
C GLY A 117 5.51 6.69 -13.11
N HIS A 118 5.13 6.39 -11.88
CA HIS A 118 3.81 5.85 -11.53
C HIS A 118 2.72 6.93 -11.45
N GLY A 119 3.10 8.18 -11.25
CA GLY A 119 2.19 9.26 -10.88
C GLY A 119 1.87 9.23 -9.38
N ALA A 120 0.66 9.64 -9.01
CA ALA A 120 0.19 9.65 -7.64
C ALA A 120 -0.46 8.31 -7.26
N TRP A 121 -0.35 7.92 -6.00
CA TRP A 121 -1.11 6.82 -5.41
C TRP A 121 -2.59 7.19 -5.39
N LEU A 122 -3.44 6.40 -6.04
CA LEU A 122 -4.87 6.65 -6.05
C LEU A 122 -5.58 5.93 -4.92
N TYR A 123 -5.66 4.61 -5.04
CA TYR A 123 -6.38 3.75 -4.11
C TYR A 123 -5.59 2.49 -3.87
N ASP A 124 -5.85 1.87 -2.73
CA ASP A 124 -5.33 0.55 -2.41
C ASP A 124 -6.34 -0.29 -1.64
N GLU A 125 -6.17 -1.59 -1.69
CA GLU A 125 -6.91 -2.55 -0.90
C GLU A 125 -5.99 -3.59 -0.31
N ILE A 126 -6.17 -3.87 0.97
CA ILE A 126 -5.53 -4.99 1.66
C ILE A 126 -6.57 -6.09 1.83
N SER A 127 -6.26 -7.27 1.34
CA SER A 127 -7.16 -8.42 1.36
C SER A 127 -6.40 -9.72 1.64
N LEU A 128 -7.12 -10.82 1.73
CA LEU A 128 -6.55 -12.16 1.71
C LEU A 128 -6.48 -12.69 0.28
N SER A 129 -5.31 -13.19 -0.10
CA SER A 129 -5.16 -13.96 -1.32
C SER A 129 -5.87 -15.32 -1.22
N GLU A 130 -6.01 -16.02 -2.35
CA GLU A 130 -6.53 -17.39 -2.38
C GLU A 130 -5.70 -18.37 -1.52
N ARG A 131 -4.46 -18.01 -1.21
CA ARG A 131 -3.55 -18.79 -0.34
C ARG A 131 -3.64 -18.38 1.13
N GLY A 132 -4.56 -17.49 1.50
CA GLY A 132 -4.70 -16.96 2.87
C GLY A 132 -3.54 -16.08 3.32
N ARG A 133 -2.87 -15.41 2.37
CA ARG A 133 -1.81 -14.44 2.62
C ARG A 133 -2.32 -13.02 2.45
N VAL A 134 -1.57 -12.05 2.92
CA VAL A 134 -1.86 -10.64 2.65
C VAL A 134 -1.67 -10.39 1.16
N LEU A 135 -2.70 -9.86 0.52
CA LEU A 135 -2.65 -9.29 -0.83
C LEU A 135 -2.86 -7.79 -0.73
N HIS A 136 -1.89 -7.02 -1.15
CA HIS A 136 -2.00 -5.58 -1.29
C HIS A 136 -2.06 -5.20 -2.75
N GLU A 137 -3.13 -4.53 -3.13
CA GLU A 137 -3.38 -4.06 -4.49
C GLU A 137 -3.39 -2.54 -4.48
N VAL A 138 -2.61 -1.91 -5.38
CA VAL A 138 -2.46 -0.46 -5.45
C VAL A 138 -2.70 0.03 -6.86
N GLU A 139 -3.59 1.01 -7.01
CA GLU A 139 -3.80 1.74 -8.26
C GLU A 139 -3.06 3.06 -8.26
N TRP A 140 -2.41 3.36 -9.38
CA TRP A 140 -1.67 4.59 -9.62
C TRP A 140 -2.38 5.47 -10.65
N SER A 141 -2.30 6.77 -10.50
CA SER A 141 -3.00 7.75 -11.33
C SER A 141 -2.67 7.68 -12.83
N ARG A 142 -1.56 7.04 -13.18
CA ARG A 142 -1.13 6.84 -14.58
C ARG A 142 -1.45 5.44 -15.13
N GLY A 143 -2.38 4.74 -14.49
CA GLY A 143 -2.84 3.42 -14.92
C GLY A 143 -1.93 2.26 -14.46
N GLY A 144 -0.98 2.55 -13.58
CA GLY A 144 -0.17 1.52 -12.93
C GLY A 144 -0.98 0.69 -11.96
N LEU A 145 -0.55 -0.55 -11.78
CA LEU A 145 -1.14 -1.47 -10.83
C LEU A 145 -0.05 -2.25 -10.12
N TRP A 146 -0.06 -2.24 -8.81
CA TRP A 146 0.75 -3.13 -8.00
C TRP A 146 -0.10 -4.23 -7.39
N LEU A 147 0.46 -5.42 -7.39
CA LEU A 147 -0.09 -6.61 -6.73
C LEU A 147 1.06 -7.21 -5.92
N ILE A 148 0.96 -7.20 -4.61
CA ILE A 148 2.00 -7.74 -3.72
C ILE A 148 1.35 -8.74 -2.78
N GLU A 149 1.73 -10.02 -2.92
CA GLU A 149 1.34 -11.08 -1.99
C GLU A 149 2.47 -11.34 -1.00
N CYS A 150 2.22 -11.16 0.29
CA CYS A 150 3.25 -11.21 1.32
C CYS A 150 2.75 -11.83 2.63
N GLY A 151 3.66 -11.99 3.57
CA GLY A 151 3.33 -12.44 4.92
C GLY A 151 2.76 -11.34 5.79
N ASP A 152 3.25 -10.11 5.62
CA ASP A 152 2.82 -8.96 6.42
C ASP A 152 3.21 -7.63 5.76
N ILE A 153 2.53 -6.55 6.18
CA ILE A 153 2.81 -5.17 5.80
C ILE A 153 3.00 -4.34 7.06
N ALA A 154 4.12 -3.63 7.15
CA ALA A 154 4.35 -2.61 8.16
C ALA A 154 4.33 -1.22 7.52
N TYR A 155 3.81 -0.25 8.24
CA TYR A 155 3.72 1.16 7.86
C TYR A 155 4.50 2.01 8.86
N GLU A 156 5.23 2.99 8.36
CA GLU A 156 5.87 4.01 9.18
C GLU A 156 5.69 5.39 8.55
N TRP A 157 5.29 6.36 9.36
CA TRP A 157 5.29 7.77 9.00
C TRP A 157 6.60 8.41 9.46
N VAL A 158 7.34 9.03 8.53
CA VAL A 158 8.60 9.70 8.79
C VAL A 158 8.45 11.18 8.45
N PRO A 159 8.20 12.05 9.44
CA PRO A 159 8.06 13.48 9.18
C PRO A 159 9.37 14.08 8.66
N LEU A 160 9.27 15.04 7.75
CA LEU A 160 10.44 15.86 7.42
C LEU A 160 10.86 16.66 8.65
N GLU A 161 12.15 16.65 8.95
CA GLU A 161 12.69 17.55 9.99
C GLU A 161 12.40 18.99 9.55
N SER A 162 11.74 19.74 10.43
CA SER A 162 11.58 21.16 10.23
C SER A 162 12.95 21.77 10.05
N ALA A 163 13.23 22.40 8.90
CA ALA A 163 14.47 23.12 8.71
C ALA A 163 14.59 24.11 9.88
N GLN A 164 15.52 23.83 10.81
CA GLN A 164 15.84 24.78 11.86
C GLN A 164 16.33 26.03 11.14
N THR A 165 15.49 27.06 11.18
CA THR A 165 15.88 28.38 10.72
C THR A 165 17.07 28.80 11.59
N ALA A 166 18.27 28.60 11.06
CA ALA A 166 19.46 29.17 11.65
C ALA A 166 19.30 30.70 11.61
N ILE A 167 19.09 31.28 12.78
CA ILE A 167 19.12 32.72 13.01
C ILE A 167 20.57 33.17 13.06
#